data_ef719300cdadff4525e02d1ad75bc9fa
#
_entry.id   ef719300cdadff4525e02d1ad75bc9fa
#
_cell.length_a   1.000
_cell.length_b   1.000
_cell.length_c   1.000
_cell.angle_alpha   90.00
_cell.angle_beta   90.00
_cell.angle_gamma   90.00
#
_symmetry.space_group_name_H-M   'P 1'
#
loop_
_entity.id
_entity.type
_entity.pdbx_description
1 polymer ?
#
loop_
_entity_poly.entity_id
_entity_poly.type
_entity_poly.pdbx_seq_one_letter_code
_entity_poly.pdbx_strand_id
1 'polypeptide(L)'
;MASWMVGKALKTLNPCALRTLTSSARRFSVAVASGESSFTFSSKDPRAGEGDDTIYVKGRERASDSVSMPMSFMTGSIVGKRFYNEVTTKEADDGIGWSVMLDYRTLKTPSKRNLKCPTLALAKAIAAEWEYQQTDGIRPFTMPLMKLACTALERVPVTRPKIIGNLMQKFHQDLVFVRAPRDNDLTRDLRELQVEKFGPLIKWVELEFGFKPVVYTSFFGGKQEEGLAKAFENVLIKTDDYELASIDAIAAAAHSLIIAVGMFRGKLSIEQAIELIRLEEDLQVDRWGLVEGGHDLDIADLRVQISSAAVFLRLSRKH
;
A
#
# COMPACT_ATOMS: atom_id res chain seq x y z
N MET A 1 15.08 -43.63 -14.52
CA MET A 1 14.41 -42.96 -15.66
C MET A 1 13.49 -41.82 -15.27
N ALA A 2 13.58 -41.30 -14.05
CA ALA A 2 12.73 -40.20 -13.54
C ALA A 2 13.32 -38.77 -13.67
N SER A 3 14.65 -38.70 -13.96
CA SER A 3 15.34 -37.40 -14.04
C SER A 3 15.17 -36.64 -15.36
N TRP A 4 14.60 -37.24 -16.38
CA TRP A 4 14.52 -36.65 -17.72
C TRP A 4 13.18 -35.94 -18.00
N MET A 5 12.15 -36.21 -17.19
CA MET A 5 10.83 -35.60 -17.35
C MET A 5 10.70 -34.26 -16.63
N VAL A 6 11.47 -34.00 -15.57
CA VAL A 6 11.45 -32.74 -14.82
C VAL A 6 12.04 -31.59 -15.64
N GLY A 7 13.01 -31.88 -16.51
CA GLY A 7 13.63 -30.86 -17.39
C GLY A 7 12.75 -30.35 -18.54
N LYS A 8 11.68 -31.06 -18.90
CA LYS A 8 10.76 -30.63 -19.97
C LYS A 8 9.57 -29.83 -19.49
N ALA A 9 9.13 -30.03 -18.26
CA ALA A 9 8.01 -29.27 -17.68
C ALA A 9 8.40 -27.80 -17.39
N LEU A 10 9.69 -27.57 -17.05
CA LEU A 10 10.23 -26.22 -16.80
C LEU A 10 10.45 -25.39 -18.10
N LYS A 11 10.47 -26.04 -19.26
CA LYS A 11 10.66 -25.34 -20.56
C LYS A 11 9.38 -24.81 -21.17
N THR A 12 8.22 -25.16 -20.66
CA THR A 12 6.91 -24.69 -21.15
C THR A 12 6.30 -23.57 -20.29
N LEU A 13 6.91 -23.24 -19.15
CA LEU A 13 6.56 -22.04 -18.40
C LEU A 13 7.29 -20.85 -19.05
N ASN A 14 6.52 -19.98 -19.65
CA ASN A 14 6.97 -18.80 -20.33
C ASN A 14 7.93 -17.99 -19.43
N PRO A 15 9.17 -17.67 -19.85
CA PRO A 15 10.13 -16.94 -19.02
C PRO A 15 9.64 -15.55 -18.59
N CYS A 16 8.51 -15.07 -19.12
CA CYS A 16 7.83 -13.86 -18.71
C CYS A 16 7.10 -14.03 -17.36
N ALA A 17 6.61 -15.21 -17.02
CA ALA A 17 5.92 -15.46 -15.75
C ALA A 17 6.91 -15.54 -14.56
N LEU A 18 8.12 -16.09 -14.79
CA LEU A 18 9.18 -16.08 -13.76
C LEU A 18 9.78 -14.67 -13.53
N ARG A 19 9.72 -13.77 -14.53
CA ARG A 19 10.23 -12.40 -14.36
C ARG A 19 9.30 -11.51 -13.52
N THR A 20 8.03 -11.81 -13.43
CA THR A 20 7.08 -11.05 -12.59
C THR A 20 7.20 -11.36 -11.11
N LEU A 21 7.70 -12.54 -10.74
CA LEU A 21 7.88 -12.91 -9.34
C LEU A 21 9.17 -12.35 -8.71
N THR A 22 10.19 -12.01 -9.54
CA THR A 22 11.46 -11.47 -9.04
C THR A 22 11.58 -9.95 -9.14
N SER A 23 10.55 -9.22 -9.63
CA SER A 23 10.64 -7.78 -9.93
C SER A 23 9.79 -6.88 -9.03
N SER A 24 9.34 -7.38 -7.88
CA SER A 24 8.68 -6.51 -6.88
C SER A 24 9.63 -5.49 -6.23
N ALA A 25 10.93 -5.59 -6.51
CA ALA A 25 11.93 -4.59 -6.13
C ALA A 25 12.12 -3.49 -7.20
N ARG A 26 11.19 -3.31 -8.14
CA ARG A 26 11.27 -2.20 -9.09
C ARG A 26 10.70 -0.93 -8.49
N ARG A 27 11.68 -0.08 -8.13
CA ARG A 27 11.63 1.38 -8.12
C ARG A 27 10.38 1.90 -8.83
N PHE A 28 9.49 2.52 -8.08
CA PHE A 28 8.56 3.48 -8.61
C PHE A 28 9.36 4.68 -9.13
N SER A 29 9.85 4.60 -10.35
CA SER A 29 10.23 5.78 -11.10
C SER A 29 8.94 6.44 -11.54
N VAL A 30 8.44 7.35 -10.74
CA VAL A 30 7.50 8.36 -11.20
C VAL A 30 8.24 9.17 -12.23
N ALA A 31 7.83 9.05 -13.50
CA ALA A 31 8.19 10.04 -14.50
C ALA A 31 7.57 11.36 -14.06
N VAL A 32 8.35 12.15 -13.37
CA VAL A 32 8.04 13.56 -13.09
C VAL A 32 8.23 14.26 -14.43
N ALA A 33 7.13 14.72 -15.04
CA ALA A 33 7.20 15.72 -16.08
C ALA A 33 8.03 16.89 -15.54
N SER A 34 9.06 17.24 -16.28
CA SER A 34 10.01 18.31 -16.00
C SER A 34 9.29 19.65 -15.78
N GLY A 35 9.06 19.99 -14.55
CA GLY A 35 8.83 21.33 -14.08
C GLY A 35 9.95 21.60 -13.08
N GLU A 36 10.95 22.37 -13.50
CA GLU A 36 12.05 22.79 -12.64
C GLU A 36 11.52 23.65 -11.50
N SER A 37 11.30 23.04 -10.34
CA SER A 37 11.34 23.75 -9.08
C SER A 37 12.60 23.29 -8.35
N SER A 38 13.68 24.01 -8.62
CA SER A 38 14.94 23.88 -7.90
C SER A 38 14.72 24.26 -6.44
N PHE A 39 14.57 23.26 -5.58
CA PHE A 39 14.75 23.46 -4.16
C PHE A 39 16.26 23.50 -3.87
N THR A 40 16.83 24.69 -3.88
CA THR A 40 18.20 24.91 -3.42
C THR A 40 18.23 24.74 -1.91
N PHE A 41 18.74 23.60 -1.45
CA PHE A 41 19.28 23.49 -0.11
C PHE A 41 20.59 24.31 -0.09
N SER A 42 20.56 25.50 0.49
CA SER A 42 21.77 26.29 0.68
C SER A 42 22.54 25.73 1.88
N SER A 43 23.42 24.78 1.62
CA SER A 43 24.46 24.41 2.59
C SER A 43 25.59 25.42 2.49
N LYS A 44 25.56 26.47 3.30
CA LYS A 44 26.69 27.31 3.57
C LYS A 44 27.00 27.31 5.07
N ASP A 45 27.57 26.22 5.49
CA ASP A 45 28.41 26.19 6.66
C ASP A 45 29.79 25.61 6.23
N PRO A 46 30.90 26.34 6.32
CA PRO A 46 32.21 25.89 5.80
C PRO A 46 32.84 24.75 6.61
N ARG A 47 32.10 24.11 7.53
CA ARG A 47 32.59 23.03 8.39
C ARG A 47 31.85 21.69 8.24
N ALA A 48 30.91 21.56 7.31
CA ALA A 48 30.23 20.29 7.04
C ALA A 48 30.93 19.60 5.87
N GLY A 49 31.49 18.42 6.12
CA GLY A 49 32.05 17.54 5.10
C GLY A 49 30.95 17.01 4.17
N GLU A 50 31.32 16.68 2.96
CA GLU A 50 30.48 16.17 1.90
C GLU A 50 29.59 14.97 2.38
N GLY A 51 28.28 15.11 2.26
CA GLY A 51 27.37 13.97 2.32
C GLY A 51 26.32 13.96 3.44
N ASP A 52 26.00 15.08 4.07
CA ASP A 52 25.00 15.11 5.14
C ASP A 52 23.67 15.73 4.64
N ASP A 53 22.70 14.87 4.29
CA ASP A 53 21.29 15.24 4.00
C ASP A 53 20.55 15.62 5.29
N THR A 54 21.06 16.62 6.02
CA THR A 54 20.48 17.10 7.27
C THR A 54 19.25 17.97 7.00
N ILE A 55 18.19 17.73 7.75
CA ILE A 55 17.05 18.64 7.83
C ILE A 55 17.53 19.92 8.52
N TYR A 56 17.75 20.99 7.76
CA TYR A 56 18.12 22.28 8.32
C TYR A 56 16.89 23.00 8.87
N VAL A 57 16.83 23.10 10.18
CA VAL A 57 16.04 24.13 10.85
C VAL A 57 16.88 25.39 10.83
N LYS A 58 16.56 26.35 9.97
CA LYS A 58 17.24 27.63 9.84
C LYS A 58 17.25 28.34 11.18
N GLY A 59 18.39 28.37 11.87
CA GLY A 59 18.56 29.03 13.14
C GLY A 59 18.44 30.54 13.01
N ARG A 60 17.63 31.19 13.85
CA ARG A 60 17.50 32.61 14.13
C ARG A 60 16.76 33.52 13.14
N GLU A 61 15.71 33.04 12.52
CA GLU A 61 14.55 33.89 12.18
C GLU A 61 13.34 33.19 12.73
N ARG A 62 12.41 33.88 13.40
CA ARG A 62 11.23 33.40 14.12
C ARG A 62 10.92 31.93 13.84
N ALA A 63 11.12 31.08 14.84
CA ALA A 63 10.91 29.64 14.67
C ALA A 63 9.60 29.42 13.94
N SER A 64 9.66 28.77 12.78
CA SER A 64 8.48 28.46 11.98
C SER A 64 7.52 27.61 12.83
N ASP A 65 6.27 28.04 12.96
CA ASP A 65 5.23 27.28 13.69
C ASP A 65 4.90 25.93 13.03
N SER A 66 5.61 25.56 11.98
CA SER A 66 5.37 24.33 11.23
C SER A 66 6.65 23.67 10.72
N VAL A 67 6.63 22.34 10.65
CA VAL A 67 7.69 21.49 10.10
C VAL A 67 7.17 20.77 8.86
N SER A 68 7.87 20.93 7.73
CA SER A 68 7.55 20.21 6.48
C SER A 68 8.52 19.06 6.28
N MET A 69 8.01 17.91 5.86
CA MET A 69 8.84 16.76 5.51
C MET A 69 9.46 16.92 4.13
N PRO A 70 10.70 16.44 3.92
CA PRO A 70 11.31 16.42 2.60
C PRO A 70 10.62 15.40 1.69
N MET A 71 10.71 15.57 0.37
CA MET A 71 10.15 14.62 -0.60
C MET A 71 10.76 13.22 -0.48
N SER A 72 12.02 13.11 -0.03
CA SER A 72 12.69 11.83 0.26
C SER A 72 11.98 10.99 1.32
N PHE A 73 11.13 11.61 2.17
CA PHE A 73 10.27 10.89 3.11
C PHE A 73 9.37 9.86 2.41
N MET A 74 8.84 10.18 1.24
CA MET A 74 7.95 9.29 0.49
C MET A 74 8.70 8.10 -0.14
N THR A 75 10.02 8.23 -0.36
CA THR A 75 10.85 7.14 -0.90
C THR A 75 11.30 6.13 0.16
N GLY A 76 11.09 6.43 1.45
CA GLY A 76 11.49 5.59 2.57
C GLY A 76 12.94 5.75 3.01
N SER A 77 13.69 6.68 2.42
CA SER A 77 15.08 6.96 2.82
C SER A 77 15.15 7.58 4.22
N ILE A 78 16.26 7.35 4.94
CA ILE A 78 16.53 8.00 6.23
C ILE A 78 16.61 9.50 6.03
N VAL A 79 15.88 10.27 6.85
CA VAL A 79 15.65 11.70 6.64
C VAL A 79 16.48 12.57 7.59
N GLY A 80 17.44 12.04 8.29
CA GLY A 80 18.27 12.77 9.23
C GLY A 80 17.94 12.47 10.69
N LYS A 81 18.59 13.15 11.62
CA LYS A 81 18.44 12.92 13.06
C LYS A 81 17.11 13.43 13.59
N ARG A 82 16.60 12.80 14.65
CA ARG A 82 15.43 13.31 15.38
C ARG A 82 15.75 14.70 15.94
N PHE A 83 14.92 15.68 15.59
CA PHE A 83 15.13 17.10 15.91
C PHE A 83 14.09 17.66 16.90
N TYR A 84 13.24 16.81 17.44
CA TYR A 84 12.16 17.12 18.38
C TYR A 84 12.27 16.22 19.63
N ASN A 85 11.73 16.69 20.73
CA ASN A 85 11.72 15.97 22.02
C ASN A 85 10.36 15.33 22.28
N GLU A 86 9.28 16.05 22.02
CA GLU A 86 7.91 15.65 22.34
C GLU A 86 7.03 15.58 21.08
N VAL A 87 6.12 14.63 21.06
CA VAL A 87 5.09 14.51 20.01
C VAL A 87 3.71 14.57 20.65
N THR A 88 2.90 15.53 20.21
CA THR A 88 1.55 15.74 20.72
C THR A 88 0.52 15.83 19.61
N THR A 89 -0.74 15.84 19.95
CA THR A 89 -1.84 16.04 19.03
C THR A 89 -2.66 17.24 19.46
N LYS A 90 -3.07 18.08 18.51
CA LYS A 90 -3.90 19.27 18.73
C LYS A 90 -5.08 19.25 17.78
N GLU A 91 -6.21 19.78 18.19
CA GLU A 91 -7.28 20.10 17.24
C GLU A 91 -6.79 21.07 16.16
N ALA A 92 -7.21 20.85 14.92
CA ALA A 92 -6.80 21.72 13.81
C ALA A 92 -7.33 23.14 14.04
N ASP A 93 -6.56 24.16 13.64
CA ASP A 93 -6.88 25.57 13.91
C ASP A 93 -8.21 26.03 13.29
N ASP A 94 -8.72 25.31 12.30
CA ASP A 94 -10.04 25.53 11.70
C ASP A 94 -11.18 24.73 12.36
N GLY A 95 -10.90 24.02 13.46
CA GLY A 95 -11.87 23.19 14.16
C GLY A 95 -12.28 21.92 13.41
N ILE A 96 -11.64 21.61 12.28
CA ILE A 96 -11.99 20.45 11.44
C ILE A 96 -10.85 19.44 11.43
N GLY A 97 -10.92 18.47 12.36
CA GLY A 97 -9.94 17.38 12.44
C GLY A 97 -8.80 17.66 13.41
N TRP A 98 -7.72 16.89 13.30
CA TRP A 98 -6.63 16.82 14.26
C TRP A 98 -5.28 16.95 13.55
N SER A 99 -4.36 17.68 14.17
CA SER A 99 -2.99 17.86 13.72
C SER A 99 -2.00 17.18 14.66
N VAL A 100 -0.89 16.72 14.12
CA VAL A 100 0.25 16.20 14.89
C VAL A 100 1.24 17.34 15.08
N MET A 101 1.77 17.46 16.29
CA MET A 101 2.75 18.48 16.68
C MET A 101 4.08 17.82 17.02
N LEU A 102 5.16 18.36 16.52
CA LEU A 102 6.54 18.04 16.96
C LEU A 102 7.05 19.21 17.80
N ASP A 103 7.14 19.02 19.10
CA ASP A 103 7.24 20.08 20.10
C ASP A 103 6.06 21.08 19.93
N TYR A 104 6.34 22.33 19.61
CA TYR A 104 5.33 23.38 19.36
C TYR A 104 4.98 23.55 17.87
N ARG A 105 5.55 22.74 16.96
CA ARG A 105 5.44 22.92 15.51
C ARG A 105 4.44 21.97 14.91
N THR A 106 3.50 22.48 14.11
CA THR A 106 2.56 21.66 13.35
C THR A 106 3.27 20.91 12.22
N LEU A 107 3.05 19.60 12.17
CA LEU A 107 3.59 18.74 11.12
C LEU A 107 2.87 19.02 9.79
N LYS A 108 3.66 19.14 8.73
CA LYS A 108 3.17 19.28 7.35
C LYS A 108 3.65 18.12 6.49
N THR A 109 2.88 17.86 5.45
CA THR A 109 3.23 16.91 4.39
C THR A 109 4.41 17.43 3.55
N PRO A 110 5.06 16.59 2.72
CA PRO A 110 6.13 17.02 1.81
C PRO A 110 5.75 18.19 0.90
N SER A 111 4.51 18.25 0.43
CA SER A 111 3.99 19.38 -0.36
C SER A 111 3.58 20.59 0.48
N LYS A 112 4.01 20.68 1.74
CA LYS A 112 3.76 21.78 2.68
C LYS A 112 2.28 21.97 3.05
N ARG A 113 1.41 21.00 2.78
CA ARG A 113 0.03 21.00 3.27
C ARG A 113 0.00 20.65 4.76
N ASN A 114 -0.92 21.22 5.52
CA ASN A 114 -1.10 20.83 6.91
C ASN A 114 -1.53 19.35 6.99
N LEU A 115 -0.86 18.58 7.84
CA LEU A 115 -1.28 17.21 8.13
C LEU A 115 -2.55 17.26 8.98
N LYS A 116 -3.69 17.08 8.35
CA LYS A 116 -5.00 17.02 9.02
C LYS A 116 -5.49 15.58 9.04
N CYS A 117 -5.75 15.07 10.22
CA CYS A 117 -6.34 13.76 10.40
C CYS A 117 -7.84 13.91 10.69
N PRO A 118 -8.72 13.12 10.06
CA PRO A 118 -10.17 13.23 10.27
C PRO A 118 -10.59 12.89 11.69
N THR A 119 -9.79 12.08 12.40
CA THR A 119 -10.06 11.61 13.77
C THR A 119 -8.86 11.79 14.68
N LEU A 120 -9.11 11.94 15.99
CA LEU A 120 -8.07 11.94 17.02
C LEU A 120 -7.31 10.60 17.05
N ALA A 121 -8.01 9.48 16.81
CA ALA A 121 -7.41 8.17 16.83
C ALA A 121 -6.31 8.03 15.77
N LEU A 122 -6.56 8.48 14.54
CA LEU A 122 -5.56 8.49 13.49
C LEU A 122 -4.40 9.45 13.80
N ALA A 123 -4.70 10.64 14.31
CA ALA A 123 -3.66 11.60 14.69
C ALA A 123 -2.74 11.03 15.78
N LYS A 124 -3.29 10.37 16.81
CA LYS A 124 -2.51 9.70 17.86
C LYS A 124 -1.67 8.54 17.32
N ALA A 125 -2.22 7.75 16.38
CA ALA A 125 -1.47 6.66 15.77
C ALA A 125 -0.27 7.17 14.94
N ILE A 126 -0.46 8.25 14.17
CA ILE A 126 0.64 8.90 13.45
C ILE A 126 1.63 9.56 14.44
N ALA A 127 1.13 10.19 15.51
CA ALA A 127 2.01 10.74 16.54
C ALA A 127 2.90 9.66 17.17
N ALA A 128 2.35 8.45 17.39
CA ALA A 128 3.13 7.32 17.89
C ALA A 128 4.24 6.89 16.90
N GLU A 129 3.97 6.87 15.59
CA GLU A 129 5.03 6.61 14.60
C GLU A 129 6.19 7.60 14.73
N TRP A 130 5.92 8.87 15.00
CA TRP A 130 6.93 9.90 15.21
C TRP A 130 7.62 9.76 16.57
N GLU A 131 6.87 9.44 17.63
CA GLU A 131 7.43 9.31 18.98
C GLU A 131 8.47 8.20 19.07
N TYR A 132 8.25 7.09 18.40
CA TYR A 132 9.13 5.92 18.41
C TYR A 132 10.30 5.99 17.41
N GLN A 133 10.53 7.14 16.74
CA GLN A 133 11.73 7.30 15.93
C GLN A 133 12.99 7.39 16.80
N GLN A 134 14.06 6.78 16.32
CA GLN A 134 15.34 6.76 17.03
C GLN A 134 16.06 8.11 16.92
N THR A 135 16.93 8.38 17.87
CA THR A 135 17.69 9.65 17.93
C THR A 135 18.69 9.79 16.79
N ASP A 136 19.19 8.67 16.24
CA ASP A 136 20.17 8.60 15.16
C ASP A 136 19.59 8.85 13.78
N GLY A 137 18.25 8.66 13.60
CA GLY A 137 17.63 8.89 12.32
C GLY A 137 16.11 8.65 12.31
N ILE A 138 15.42 9.50 11.55
CA ILE A 138 14.00 9.31 11.22
C ILE A 138 13.94 8.32 10.06
N ARG A 139 13.17 7.23 10.24
CA ARG A 139 13.08 6.11 9.31
C ARG A 139 11.68 6.01 8.71
N PRO A 140 11.41 6.66 7.58
CA PRO A 140 10.07 6.71 6.99
C PRO A 140 9.46 5.35 6.63
N PHE A 141 10.30 4.33 6.41
CA PHE A 141 9.83 2.96 6.18
C PHE A 141 9.13 2.33 7.41
N THR A 142 9.37 2.89 8.62
CA THR A 142 8.66 2.49 9.85
C THR A 142 7.41 3.35 10.13
N MET A 143 7.03 4.21 9.19
CA MET A 143 5.95 5.19 9.35
C MET A 143 4.88 5.05 8.26
N PRO A 144 4.25 3.86 8.12
CA PRO A 144 3.31 3.59 7.04
C PRO A 144 2.02 4.43 7.14
N LEU A 145 1.54 4.75 8.35
CA LEU A 145 0.32 5.57 8.52
C LEU A 145 0.57 7.01 8.08
N MET A 146 1.74 7.58 8.43
CA MET A 146 2.13 8.91 7.96
C MET A 146 2.24 8.94 6.43
N LYS A 147 2.81 7.92 5.79
CA LYS A 147 2.89 7.82 4.32
C LYS A 147 1.52 7.75 3.68
N LEU A 148 0.60 6.96 4.24
CA LEU A 148 -0.79 6.89 3.77
C LEU A 148 -1.52 8.22 3.94
N ALA A 149 -1.31 8.93 5.04
CA ALA A 149 -1.88 10.26 5.26
C ALA A 149 -1.37 11.29 4.23
N CYS A 150 -0.07 11.26 3.92
CA CYS A 150 0.48 12.08 2.83
C CYS A 150 -0.16 11.73 1.49
N THR A 151 -0.33 10.45 1.19
CA THR A 151 -1.00 9.99 -0.04
C THR A 151 -2.44 10.48 -0.12
N ALA A 152 -3.21 10.33 0.96
CA ALA A 152 -4.60 10.79 1.04
C ALA A 152 -4.74 12.30 0.86
N LEU A 153 -3.82 13.09 1.44
CA LEU A 153 -3.89 14.55 1.39
C LEU A 153 -3.33 15.16 0.10
N GLU A 154 -2.32 14.53 -0.51
CA GLU A 154 -1.59 15.13 -1.64
C GLU A 154 -1.95 14.49 -2.98
N ARG A 155 -1.87 13.14 -3.05
CA ARG A 155 -2.00 12.41 -4.29
C ARG A 155 -3.46 12.18 -4.68
N VAL A 156 -4.26 11.67 -3.74
CA VAL A 156 -5.64 11.28 -4.03
C VAL A 156 -6.48 12.45 -4.55
N PRO A 157 -6.51 13.64 -3.94
CA PRO A 157 -7.32 14.75 -4.43
C PRO A 157 -6.99 15.17 -5.87
N VAL A 158 -5.73 15.05 -6.26
CA VAL A 158 -5.25 15.47 -7.59
C VAL A 158 -5.43 14.37 -8.65
N THR A 159 -5.31 13.10 -8.25
CA THR A 159 -5.27 11.97 -9.19
C THR A 159 -6.41 10.96 -9.00
N ARG A 160 -7.44 11.31 -8.26
CA ARG A 160 -8.58 10.44 -7.93
C ARG A 160 -9.17 9.70 -9.13
N PRO A 161 -9.52 10.36 -10.25
CA PRO A 161 -10.05 9.65 -11.43
C PRO A 161 -9.05 8.65 -12.02
N LYS A 162 -7.76 8.99 -11.99
CA LYS A 162 -6.68 8.11 -12.48
C LYS A 162 -6.50 6.89 -11.57
N ILE A 163 -6.58 7.06 -10.25
CA ILE A 163 -6.51 5.94 -9.29
C ILE A 163 -7.67 4.98 -9.54
N ILE A 164 -8.90 5.49 -9.60
CA ILE A 164 -10.09 4.67 -9.87
C ILE A 164 -9.96 3.96 -11.23
N GLY A 165 -9.57 4.68 -12.28
CA GLY A 165 -9.35 4.08 -13.60
C GLY A 165 -8.33 2.95 -13.61
N ASN A 166 -7.20 3.11 -12.89
CA ASN A 166 -6.17 2.08 -12.76
C ASN A 166 -6.67 0.85 -12.01
N LEU A 167 -7.44 1.04 -10.94
CA LEU A 167 -8.06 -0.06 -10.18
C LEU A 167 -9.07 -0.82 -11.04
N MET A 168 -9.91 -0.11 -11.79
CA MET A 168 -10.91 -0.70 -12.67
C MET A 168 -10.30 -1.38 -13.89
N GLN A 169 -9.17 -0.89 -14.42
CA GLN A 169 -8.46 -1.55 -15.51
C GLN A 169 -7.99 -2.96 -15.13
N LYS A 170 -7.57 -3.16 -13.87
CA LYS A 170 -7.14 -4.46 -13.36
C LYS A 170 -8.28 -5.36 -12.89
N PHE A 171 -9.48 -4.80 -12.70
CA PHE A 171 -10.63 -5.50 -12.12
C PHE A 171 -10.99 -6.78 -12.85
N HIS A 172 -10.97 -6.77 -14.20
CA HIS A 172 -11.32 -7.95 -15.00
C HIS A 172 -10.33 -9.11 -14.87
N GLN A 173 -9.09 -8.81 -14.45
CA GLN A 173 -8.00 -9.79 -14.28
C GLN A 173 -7.66 -10.03 -12.80
N ASP A 174 -8.62 -9.72 -11.91
CA ASP A 174 -8.43 -9.91 -10.48
C ASP A 174 -8.17 -11.40 -10.15
N LEU A 175 -7.20 -11.64 -9.28
CA LEU A 175 -6.79 -13.00 -8.91
C LEU A 175 -7.96 -13.85 -8.36
N VAL A 176 -8.95 -13.21 -7.73
CA VAL A 176 -10.11 -13.88 -7.16
C VAL A 176 -11.00 -14.52 -8.25
N PHE A 177 -10.92 -14.04 -9.49
CA PHE A 177 -11.68 -14.59 -10.62
C PHE A 177 -10.94 -15.68 -11.38
N VAL A 178 -9.63 -15.83 -11.17
CA VAL A 178 -8.79 -16.77 -11.90
C VAL A 178 -8.72 -18.11 -11.16
N ARG A 179 -8.73 -19.21 -11.90
CA ARG A 179 -8.49 -20.56 -11.36
C ARG A 179 -7.40 -21.26 -12.15
N ALA A 180 -6.60 -22.03 -11.46
CA ALA A 180 -5.59 -22.88 -12.09
C ALA A 180 -6.24 -23.89 -13.05
N PRO A 181 -5.56 -24.27 -14.15
CA PRO A 181 -6.05 -25.33 -15.05
C PRO A 181 -6.01 -26.70 -14.33
N ARG A 182 -6.62 -27.72 -14.94
CA ARG A 182 -6.62 -29.11 -14.40
C ARG A 182 -5.62 -30.03 -15.10
N ASP A 183 -4.54 -29.46 -15.62
CA ASP A 183 -3.65 -30.17 -16.55
C ASP A 183 -2.71 -31.17 -15.86
N ASN A 184 -2.37 -30.93 -14.60
CA ASN A 184 -1.51 -31.78 -13.79
C ASN A 184 -1.93 -31.76 -12.32
N ASP A 185 -1.31 -32.62 -11.50
CA ASP A 185 -1.66 -32.76 -10.08
C ASP A 185 -1.46 -31.49 -9.27
N LEU A 186 -0.40 -30.75 -9.53
CA LEU A 186 -0.09 -29.49 -8.84
C LEU A 186 -1.18 -28.43 -9.10
N THR A 187 -1.53 -28.23 -10.36
CA THR A 187 -2.54 -27.24 -10.74
C THR A 187 -3.96 -27.67 -10.34
N ARG A 188 -4.20 -28.99 -10.24
CA ARG A 188 -5.45 -29.52 -9.71
C ARG A 188 -5.63 -29.18 -8.24
N ASP A 189 -4.61 -29.45 -7.41
CA ASP A 189 -4.66 -29.15 -5.98
C ASP A 189 -4.80 -27.64 -5.74
N LEU A 190 -4.04 -26.83 -6.49
CA LEU A 190 -4.16 -25.37 -6.43
C LEU A 190 -5.58 -24.92 -6.77
N ARG A 191 -6.17 -25.50 -7.83
CA ARG A 191 -7.54 -25.18 -8.22
C ARG A 191 -8.56 -25.52 -7.14
N GLU A 192 -8.43 -26.68 -6.52
CA GLU A 192 -9.32 -27.12 -5.45
C GLU A 192 -9.23 -26.16 -4.27
N LEU A 193 -8.02 -25.79 -3.87
CA LEU A 193 -7.78 -24.80 -2.83
C LEU A 193 -8.34 -23.42 -3.20
N GLN A 194 -8.14 -22.95 -4.44
CA GLN A 194 -8.73 -21.70 -4.93
C GLN A 194 -10.26 -21.72 -4.92
N VAL A 195 -10.89 -22.84 -5.26
CA VAL A 195 -12.36 -22.98 -5.20
C VAL A 195 -12.85 -22.92 -3.77
N GLU A 196 -12.18 -23.61 -2.86
CA GLU A 196 -12.51 -23.60 -1.43
C GLU A 196 -12.36 -22.20 -0.81
N LYS A 197 -11.22 -21.58 -0.99
CA LYS A 197 -10.85 -20.32 -0.29
C LYS A 197 -11.47 -19.08 -0.92
N PHE A 198 -11.52 -18.97 -2.26
CA PHE A 198 -12.16 -17.84 -2.93
C PHE A 198 -13.68 -17.99 -3.08
N GLY A 199 -14.22 -19.21 -2.97
CA GLY A 199 -15.66 -19.46 -3.09
C GLY A 199 -16.54 -18.59 -2.21
N PRO A 200 -16.27 -18.49 -0.90
CA PRO A 200 -17.02 -17.61 0.01
C PRO A 200 -16.98 -16.13 -0.38
N LEU A 201 -15.83 -15.66 -0.91
CA LEU A 201 -15.68 -14.27 -1.35
C LEU A 201 -16.44 -14.00 -2.65
N ILE A 202 -16.40 -14.92 -3.61
CA ILE A 202 -17.22 -14.86 -4.84
C ILE A 202 -18.72 -14.81 -4.52
N LYS A 203 -19.17 -15.66 -3.61
CA LYS A 203 -20.57 -15.68 -3.16
C LYS A 203 -20.96 -14.37 -2.46
N TRP A 204 -20.05 -13.80 -1.68
CA TRP A 204 -20.28 -12.49 -1.07
C TRP A 204 -20.40 -11.40 -2.12
N VAL A 205 -19.54 -11.38 -3.14
CA VAL A 205 -19.63 -10.41 -4.26
C VAL A 205 -20.99 -10.52 -4.96
N GLU A 206 -21.45 -11.75 -5.25
CA GLU A 206 -22.76 -11.98 -5.88
C GLU A 206 -23.92 -11.43 -5.03
N LEU A 207 -23.87 -11.67 -3.72
CA LEU A 207 -24.91 -11.21 -2.78
C LEU A 207 -24.88 -9.69 -2.55
N GLU A 208 -23.70 -9.10 -2.42
CA GLU A 208 -23.52 -7.67 -2.11
C GLU A 208 -23.83 -6.77 -3.31
N PHE A 209 -23.45 -7.21 -4.51
CA PHE A 209 -23.58 -6.40 -5.73
C PHE A 209 -24.71 -6.83 -6.66
N GLY A 210 -25.31 -8.00 -6.44
CA GLY A 210 -26.42 -8.52 -7.26
C GLY A 210 -26.01 -9.07 -8.62
N PHE A 211 -24.72 -9.26 -8.88
CA PHE A 211 -24.16 -9.78 -10.13
C PHE A 211 -23.29 -10.99 -9.87
N LYS A 212 -23.46 -12.05 -10.64
CA LYS A 212 -22.66 -13.26 -10.50
C LYS A 212 -21.30 -13.08 -11.17
N PRO A 213 -20.17 -13.14 -10.42
CA PRO A 213 -18.86 -13.04 -11.02
C PRO A 213 -18.54 -14.19 -11.96
N VAL A 214 -17.90 -13.90 -13.08
CA VAL A 214 -17.42 -14.91 -14.03
C VAL A 214 -16.03 -15.38 -13.60
N VAL A 215 -15.85 -16.68 -13.45
CA VAL A 215 -14.60 -17.32 -13.04
C VAL A 215 -13.93 -17.94 -14.26
N TYR A 216 -12.63 -17.67 -14.44
CA TYR A 216 -11.85 -18.08 -15.61
C TYR A 216 -10.79 -19.11 -15.28
N THR A 217 -10.33 -19.82 -16.30
CA THR A 217 -9.15 -20.69 -16.24
C THR A 217 -8.00 -20.18 -17.09
N SER A 218 -8.16 -19.03 -17.76
CA SER A 218 -7.17 -18.46 -18.66
C SER A 218 -6.54 -17.20 -18.05
N PHE A 219 -5.23 -17.08 -18.16
CA PHE A 219 -4.48 -15.86 -17.77
C PHE A 219 -4.81 -14.65 -18.66
N PHE A 220 -5.31 -14.87 -19.86
CA PHE A 220 -5.63 -13.78 -20.80
C PHE A 220 -7.04 -13.20 -20.57
N GLY A 221 -7.65 -13.57 -19.47
CA GLY A 221 -8.84 -12.92 -18.95
C GLY A 221 -10.14 -13.31 -19.62
N GLY A 222 -11.16 -13.24 -18.82
CA GLY A 222 -12.52 -13.06 -19.24
C GLY A 222 -12.92 -11.61 -18.97
N LYS A 223 -14.06 -11.19 -19.45
CA LYS A 223 -14.63 -9.90 -19.12
C LYS A 223 -15.73 -10.13 -18.08
N GLN A 224 -15.67 -9.43 -16.96
CA GLN A 224 -16.78 -9.39 -16.02
C GLN A 224 -17.95 -8.63 -16.63
N GLU A 225 -19.14 -8.94 -16.16
CA GLU A 225 -20.34 -8.20 -16.54
C GLU A 225 -20.18 -6.71 -16.24
N GLU A 226 -20.62 -5.86 -17.17
CA GLU A 226 -20.48 -4.40 -17.05
C GLU A 226 -21.21 -3.85 -15.82
N GLY A 227 -22.33 -4.47 -15.43
CA GLY A 227 -23.06 -4.12 -14.22
C GLY A 227 -22.23 -4.31 -12.96
N LEU A 228 -21.48 -5.42 -12.86
CA LEU A 228 -20.58 -5.67 -11.74
C LEU A 228 -19.43 -4.66 -11.71
N ALA A 229 -18.81 -4.39 -12.86
CA ALA A 229 -17.73 -3.41 -12.95
C ALA A 229 -18.21 -2.02 -12.50
N LYS A 230 -19.35 -1.54 -13.00
CA LYS A 230 -19.96 -0.27 -12.57
C LYS A 230 -20.31 -0.25 -11.08
N ALA A 231 -20.74 -1.37 -10.51
CA ALA A 231 -21.05 -1.44 -9.09
C ALA A 231 -19.77 -1.23 -8.24
N PHE A 232 -18.64 -1.84 -8.61
CA PHE A 232 -17.35 -1.61 -7.95
C PHE A 232 -16.84 -0.18 -8.16
N GLU A 233 -16.91 0.36 -9.36
CA GLU A 233 -16.57 1.73 -9.65
C GLU A 233 -17.37 2.73 -8.79
N ASN A 234 -18.67 2.51 -8.64
CA ASN A 234 -19.53 3.31 -7.77
C ASN A 234 -19.15 3.24 -6.30
N VAL A 235 -18.64 2.10 -5.81
CA VAL A 235 -18.07 2.00 -4.46
C VAL A 235 -16.87 2.93 -4.34
N LEU A 236 -15.94 2.88 -5.29
CA LEU A 236 -14.73 3.71 -5.27
C LEU A 236 -15.05 5.22 -5.38
N ILE A 237 -16.01 5.59 -6.20
CA ILE A 237 -16.43 7.00 -6.37
C ILE A 237 -16.99 7.56 -5.06
N LYS A 238 -17.70 6.76 -4.27
CA LYS A 238 -18.34 7.18 -3.02
C LYS A 238 -17.37 7.25 -1.82
N THR A 239 -16.16 6.74 -1.94
CA THR A 239 -15.15 6.80 -0.86
C THR A 239 -14.64 8.23 -0.67
N ASP A 240 -14.21 8.56 0.54
CA ASP A 240 -13.39 9.75 0.78
C ASP A 240 -11.92 9.53 0.37
N ASP A 241 -11.07 10.54 0.53
CA ASP A 241 -9.67 10.47 0.09
C ASP A 241 -8.83 9.52 0.96
N TYR A 242 -9.17 9.38 2.24
CA TYR A 242 -8.49 8.45 3.16
C TYR A 242 -8.87 7.01 2.89
N GLU A 243 -10.16 6.77 2.64
CA GLU A 243 -10.68 5.46 2.26
C GLU A 243 -10.09 4.99 0.93
N LEU A 244 -10.08 5.88 -0.08
CA LEU A 244 -9.52 5.55 -1.40
C LEU A 244 -8.01 5.29 -1.32
N ALA A 245 -7.25 6.06 -0.52
CA ALA A 245 -5.83 5.80 -0.30
C ALA A 245 -5.59 4.42 0.32
N SER A 246 -6.45 4.01 1.27
CA SER A 246 -6.39 2.67 1.89
C SER A 246 -6.71 1.57 0.88
N ILE A 247 -7.78 1.73 0.11
CA ILE A 247 -8.19 0.74 -0.91
C ILE A 247 -7.10 0.60 -1.98
N ASP A 248 -6.53 1.69 -2.47
CA ASP A 248 -5.43 1.69 -3.45
C ASP A 248 -4.20 0.95 -2.90
N ALA A 249 -3.84 1.21 -1.63
CA ALA A 249 -2.71 0.54 -0.98
C ALA A 249 -2.96 -0.97 -0.79
N ILE A 250 -4.14 -1.36 -0.31
CA ILE A 250 -4.50 -2.77 -0.13
C ILE A 250 -4.55 -3.47 -1.50
N ALA A 251 -5.20 -2.86 -2.50
CA ALA A 251 -5.31 -3.43 -3.84
C ALA A 251 -3.94 -3.58 -4.53
N ALA A 252 -3.01 -2.66 -4.27
CA ALA A 252 -1.65 -2.74 -4.78
C ALA A 252 -0.87 -3.89 -4.12
N ALA A 253 -0.96 -4.05 -2.80
CA ALA A 253 -0.29 -5.12 -2.06
C ALA A 253 -0.92 -6.50 -2.31
N ALA A 254 -2.25 -6.56 -2.41
CA ALA A 254 -3.00 -7.80 -2.64
C ALA A 254 -3.06 -8.22 -4.11
N HIS A 255 -2.70 -7.35 -5.05
CA HIS A 255 -2.97 -7.53 -6.48
C HIS A 255 -4.44 -7.84 -6.80
N SER A 256 -5.37 -7.40 -5.91
CA SER A 256 -6.79 -7.69 -5.99
C SER A 256 -7.63 -6.52 -5.47
N LEU A 257 -8.50 -6.00 -6.32
CA LEU A 257 -9.50 -5.02 -5.92
C LEU A 257 -10.63 -5.68 -5.09
N ILE A 258 -10.94 -6.94 -5.37
CA ILE A 258 -11.97 -7.69 -4.65
C ILE A 258 -11.59 -7.86 -3.18
N ILE A 259 -10.33 -8.24 -2.89
CA ILE A 259 -9.83 -8.36 -1.52
C ILE A 259 -9.84 -6.99 -0.84
N ALA A 260 -9.38 -5.93 -1.53
CA ALA A 260 -9.37 -4.58 -0.98
C ALA A 260 -10.76 -4.08 -0.61
N VAL A 261 -11.75 -4.26 -1.49
CA VAL A 261 -13.15 -3.90 -1.22
C VAL A 261 -13.77 -4.81 -0.16
N GLY A 262 -13.40 -6.10 -0.12
CA GLY A 262 -13.80 -7.02 0.93
C GLY A 262 -13.35 -6.57 2.32
N MET A 263 -12.11 -6.10 2.45
CA MET A 263 -11.59 -5.50 3.68
C MET A 263 -12.27 -4.17 4.00
N PHE A 264 -12.45 -3.32 3.00
CA PHE A 264 -13.15 -2.03 3.14
C PHE A 264 -14.58 -2.19 3.68
N ARG A 265 -15.31 -3.22 3.22
CA ARG A 265 -16.65 -3.58 3.67
C ARG A 265 -16.67 -4.40 4.97
N GLY A 266 -15.51 -4.73 5.54
CA GLY A 266 -15.41 -5.55 6.75
C GLY A 266 -15.76 -7.03 6.53
N LYS A 267 -15.79 -7.49 5.28
CA LYS A 267 -16.03 -8.90 4.93
C LYS A 267 -14.82 -9.78 5.23
N LEU A 268 -13.62 -9.22 5.09
CA LEU A 268 -12.35 -9.92 5.33
C LEU A 268 -11.61 -9.29 6.50
N SER A 269 -11.09 -10.12 7.40
CA SER A 269 -10.08 -9.70 8.37
C SER A 269 -8.71 -9.57 7.70
N ILE A 270 -7.73 -9.02 8.43
CA ILE A 270 -6.34 -8.91 7.95
C ILE A 270 -5.77 -10.29 7.65
N GLU A 271 -5.95 -11.24 8.56
CA GLU A 271 -5.46 -12.61 8.45
C GLU A 271 -6.07 -13.34 7.26
N GLN A 272 -7.40 -13.23 7.09
CA GLN A 272 -8.09 -13.81 5.95
C GLN A 272 -7.63 -13.22 4.62
N ALA A 273 -7.39 -11.92 4.57
CA ALA A 273 -6.87 -11.28 3.37
C ALA A 273 -5.45 -11.79 3.03
N ILE A 274 -4.56 -11.88 4.02
CA ILE A 274 -3.20 -12.40 3.85
C ILE A 274 -3.22 -13.87 3.39
N GLU A 275 -4.07 -14.71 3.97
CA GLU A 275 -4.26 -16.10 3.55
C GLU A 275 -4.68 -16.19 2.08
N LEU A 276 -5.64 -15.37 1.65
CA LEU A 276 -6.10 -15.35 0.26
C LEU A 276 -5.05 -14.84 -0.72
N ILE A 277 -4.28 -13.85 -0.32
CA ILE A 277 -3.21 -13.26 -1.15
C ILE A 277 -2.08 -14.30 -1.36
N ARG A 278 -1.72 -15.01 -0.32
CA ARG A 278 -0.59 -15.95 -0.32
C ARG A 278 -0.94 -17.37 -0.72
N LEU A 279 -2.18 -17.64 -1.06
CA LEU A 279 -2.70 -18.99 -1.30
C LEU A 279 -1.80 -19.84 -2.22
N GLU A 280 -1.32 -19.26 -3.31
CA GLU A 280 -0.47 -19.94 -4.28
C GLU A 280 0.96 -20.12 -3.78
N GLU A 281 1.51 -19.11 -3.11
CA GLU A 281 2.84 -19.16 -2.52
C GLU A 281 2.92 -20.16 -1.37
N ASP A 282 1.91 -20.16 -0.50
CA ASP A 282 1.86 -21.07 0.64
C ASP A 282 1.80 -22.53 0.18
N LEU A 283 1.01 -22.83 -0.87
CA LEU A 283 1.00 -24.15 -1.49
C LEU A 283 2.37 -24.52 -2.08
N GLN A 284 3.11 -23.56 -2.66
CA GLN A 284 4.44 -23.78 -3.18
C GLN A 284 5.44 -24.02 -2.03
N VAL A 285 5.35 -23.25 -0.96
CA VAL A 285 6.18 -23.41 0.25
C VAL A 285 5.95 -24.77 0.90
N ASP A 286 4.70 -25.22 0.98
CA ASP A 286 4.36 -26.54 1.54
C ASP A 286 4.98 -27.69 0.74
N ARG A 287 5.12 -27.53 -0.58
CA ARG A 287 5.68 -28.58 -1.46
C ARG A 287 7.19 -28.54 -1.61
N TRP A 288 7.78 -27.37 -1.66
CA TRP A 288 9.21 -27.19 -2.00
C TRP A 288 10.03 -26.58 -0.88
N GLY A 289 9.42 -26.21 0.22
CA GLY A 289 10.06 -25.56 1.36
C GLY A 289 10.19 -24.04 1.23
N LEU A 290 10.45 -23.41 2.36
CA LEU A 290 10.63 -21.97 2.48
C LEU A 290 12.05 -21.59 2.01
N VAL A 291 12.18 -20.52 1.25
CA VAL A 291 13.45 -19.89 0.90
C VAL A 291 13.74 -18.78 1.91
N GLU A 292 14.76 -18.97 2.75
CA GLU A 292 15.23 -17.97 3.72
C GLU A 292 15.76 -16.72 3.00
N GLY A 293 15.47 -15.54 3.57
CA GLY A 293 15.86 -14.25 2.98
C GLY A 293 15.05 -13.82 1.75
N GLY A 294 14.01 -14.60 1.40
CA GLY A 294 13.06 -14.31 0.33
C GLY A 294 11.63 -14.31 0.87
N HIS A 295 11.03 -15.47 0.98
CA HIS A 295 9.63 -15.60 1.39
C HIS A 295 9.32 -15.02 2.78
N ASP A 296 10.24 -15.11 3.74
CA ASP A 296 10.10 -14.55 5.08
C ASP A 296 10.03 -13.02 5.06
N LEU A 297 10.85 -12.36 4.24
CA LEU A 297 10.82 -10.91 4.06
C LEU A 297 9.56 -10.46 3.32
N ASP A 298 9.16 -11.19 2.27
CA ASP A 298 7.95 -10.89 1.50
C ASP A 298 6.70 -11.03 2.38
N ILE A 299 6.64 -12.06 3.25
CA ILE A 299 5.58 -12.24 4.23
C ILE A 299 5.52 -11.07 5.21
N ALA A 300 6.67 -10.66 5.75
CA ALA A 300 6.74 -9.57 6.72
C ALA A 300 6.32 -8.25 6.08
N ASP A 301 6.79 -7.94 4.87
CA ASP A 301 6.44 -6.73 4.14
C ASP A 301 4.95 -6.69 3.77
N LEU A 302 4.40 -7.77 3.24
CA LEU A 302 2.98 -7.90 2.94
C LEU A 302 2.12 -7.67 4.19
N ARG A 303 2.49 -8.27 5.33
CA ARG A 303 1.79 -8.07 6.60
C ARG A 303 1.79 -6.61 7.03
N VAL A 304 2.92 -5.92 6.92
CA VAL A 304 3.02 -4.49 7.24
C VAL A 304 2.14 -3.67 6.30
N GLN A 305 2.18 -3.92 5.00
CA GLN A 305 1.40 -3.17 4.01
C GLN A 305 -0.11 -3.33 4.23
N ILE A 306 -0.60 -4.56 4.36
CA ILE A 306 -2.03 -4.84 4.54
C ILE A 306 -2.51 -4.34 5.91
N SER A 307 -1.76 -4.63 7.00
CA SER A 307 -2.17 -4.24 8.35
C SER A 307 -2.20 -2.72 8.52
N SER A 308 -1.18 -2.02 8.04
CA SER A 308 -1.13 -0.56 8.15
C SER A 308 -2.26 0.12 7.37
N ALA A 309 -2.56 -0.36 6.15
CA ALA A 309 -3.66 0.18 5.36
C ALA A 309 -5.04 -0.12 5.99
N ALA A 310 -5.23 -1.30 6.57
CA ALA A 310 -6.45 -1.66 7.30
C ALA A 310 -6.63 -0.84 8.59
N VAL A 311 -5.55 -0.64 9.36
CA VAL A 311 -5.55 0.20 10.56
C VAL A 311 -5.84 1.65 10.19
N PHE A 312 -5.17 2.17 9.15
CA PHE A 312 -5.39 3.53 8.65
C PHE A 312 -6.84 3.75 8.24
N LEU A 313 -7.43 2.82 7.48
CA LEU A 313 -8.83 2.83 7.09
C LEU A 313 -9.77 2.88 8.30
N ARG A 314 -9.51 2.04 9.31
CA ARG A 314 -10.35 1.97 10.49
C ARG A 314 -10.25 3.25 11.34
N LEU A 315 -9.03 3.77 11.51
CA LEU A 315 -8.78 4.95 12.33
C LEU A 315 -9.19 6.26 11.64
N SER A 316 -9.28 6.29 10.31
CA SER A 316 -9.75 7.49 9.58
C SER A 316 -11.26 7.69 9.63
N ARG A 317 -12.04 6.63 9.85
CA ARG A 317 -13.51 6.70 9.89
C ARG A 317 -14.01 7.36 11.16
N LYS A 318 -14.93 8.31 10.98
CA LYS A 318 -15.70 8.89 12.09
C LYS A 318 -16.79 7.90 12.48
N HIS A 319 -16.80 7.52 13.73
CA HIS A 319 -17.84 6.69 14.33
C HIS A 319 -19.03 7.53 14.74
#